data_a5bd202a421dcc24f744f15feac84a3c
#
_entry.id   a5bd202a421dcc24f744f15feac84a3c
#
_cell.length_a   1.000
_cell.length_b   1.000
_cell.length_c   1.000
_cell.angle_alpha   90.00
_cell.angle_beta   90.00
_cell.angle_gamma   90.00
#
_symmetry.space_group_name_H-M   'P 1'
#
loop_
_entity.id
_entity.type
_entity.pdbx_description
1 polymer ?
#
loop_
_entity_poly.entity_id
_entity_poly.type
_entity_poly.pdbx_seq_one_letter_code
_entity_poly.pdbx_strand_id
1 'polypeptide(L)'
;MEERAQILETGIPLFFKAQIQIKAPAKKLFDFITNPANHSLMDGSGMVKGVIKGPSQLYLGAKFGMRMKLGIPYVIKSQVIEFQENKVIAWQHLLHNVWRYELTEIDANTTLVTESWDGRNARWKWWVDDSGTWVPKAMAKTLVKLNGLMQG
;
A
#
# COMPACT_ATOMS: atom_id res chain seq x y z
N MET A 1 -6.23 -8.25 -22.38
CA MET A 1 -4.91 -8.59 -21.82
C MET A 1 -4.86 -8.08 -20.39
N GLU A 2 -4.62 -8.95 -19.47
CA GLU A 2 -4.51 -8.56 -18.06
C GLU A 2 -3.23 -7.74 -17.84
N GLU A 3 -3.37 -6.55 -17.30
CA GLU A 3 -2.24 -5.68 -17.07
C GLU A 3 -1.47 -6.16 -15.85
N ARG A 4 -0.16 -6.31 -16.01
CA ARG A 4 0.71 -6.80 -14.95
C ARG A 4 1.37 -5.66 -14.21
N ALA A 5 1.48 -5.80 -12.89
CA ALA A 5 2.26 -4.88 -12.10
C ALA A 5 3.75 -5.06 -12.43
N GLN A 6 4.47 -3.95 -12.52
CA GLN A 6 5.89 -3.91 -12.80
C GLN A 6 6.67 -3.62 -11.53
N ILE A 7 7.58 -4.53 -11.15
CA ILE A 7 8.50 -4.32 -10.04
C ILE A 7 9.65 -3.46 -10.55
N LEU A 8 9.92 -2.33 -9.86
CA LEU A 8 10.96 -1.38 -10.26
C LEU A 8 12.23 -1.62 -9.42
N GLU A 9 13.38 -1.62 -10.10
CA GLU A 9 14.67 -1.67 -9.41
C GLU A 9 15.01 -0.29 -8.86
N THR A 10 15.17 -0.18 -7.54
CA THR A 10 15.53 1.09 -6.91
C THR A 10 17.05 1.24 -6.71
N GLY A 11 17.77 0.12 -6.66
CA GLY A 11 19.20 0.12 -6.30
C GLY A 11 19.47 0.51 -4.85
N ILE A 12 18.44 0.67 -4.03
CA ILE A 12 18.55 1.10 -2.63
C ILE A 12 18.09 -0.06 -1.73
N PRO A 13 18.96 -0.55 -0.83
CA PRO A 13 18.56 -1.61 0.10
C PRO A 13 17.37 -1.21 0.97
N LEU A 14 16.46 -2.15 1.24
CA LEU A 14 15.27 -1.96 2.08
C LEU A 14 14.31 -0.88 1.55
N PHE A 15 14.36 -0.61 0.25
CA PHE A 15 13.45 0.31 -0.42
C PHE A 15 12.97 -0.33 -1.72
N PHE A 16 11.66 -0.58 -1.82
CA PHE A 16 11.07 -1.30 -2.95
C PHE A 16 9.94 -0.51 -3.57
N LYS A 17 9.79 -0.63 -4.88
CA LYS A 17 8.71 -0.01 -5.64
C LYS A 17 8.09 -0.99 -6.65
N ALA A 18 6.79 -0.82 -6.89
CA ALA A 18 6.09 -1.46 -7.98
C ALA A 18 5.06 -0.50 -8.54
N GLN A 19 4.67 -0.67 -9.79
CA GLN A 19 3.68 0.19 -10.41
C GLN A 19 2.77 -0.60 -11.35
N ILE A 20 1.59 -0.03 -11.60
CA ILE A 20 0.61 -0.55 -12.55
C ILE A 20 -0.20 0.62 -13.11
N GLN A 21 -0.57 0.53 -14.38
CA GLN A 21 -1.50 1.47 -14.99
C GLN A 21 -2.91 0.92 -14.85
N ILE A 22 -3.83 1.70 -14.26
CA ILE A 22 -5.20 1.28 -14.00
C ILE A 22 -6.17 2.21 -14.75
N LYS A 23 -7.14 1.62 -15.44
CA LYS A 23 -8.21 2.36 -16.12
C LYS A 23 -9.27 2.77 -15.11
N ALA A 24 -8.97 3.80 -14.34
CA ALA A 24 -9.86 4.40 -13.36
C ALA A 24 -9.39 5.82 -13.06
N PRO A 25 -10.31 6.75 -12.73
CA PRO A 25 -9.92 8.08 -12.28
C PRO A 25 -9.12 8.05 -10.99
N ALA A 26 -8.16 8.95 -10.85
CA ALA A 26 -7.34 9.05 -9.64
C ALA A 26 -8.19 9.19 -8.37
N LYS A 27 -9.26 9.98 -8.43
CA LYS A 27 -10.17 10.16 -7.29
C LYS A 27 -10.79 8.84 -6.82
N LYS A 28 -11.26 8.01 -7.75
CA LYS A 28 -11.88 6.71 -7.43
C LYS A 28 -10.87 5.79 -6.73
N LEU A 29 -9.66 5.73 -7.26
CA LEU A 29 -8.56 4.96 -6.68
C LEU A 29 -8.18 5.48 -5.30
N PHE A 30 -8.02 6.79 -5.17
CA PHE A 30 -7.63 7.42 -3.91
C PHE A 30 -8.68 7.19 -2.82
N ASP A 31 -9.95 7.37 -3.15
CA ASP A 31 -11.06 7.13 -2.21
C ASP A 31 -11.07 5.67 -1.74
N PHE A 32 -10.76 4.73 -2.63
CA PHE A 32 -10.68 3.32 -2.27
C PHE A 32 -9.48 3.03 -1.34
N ILE A 33 -8.29 3.51 -1.69
CA ILE A 33 -7.05 3.26 -0.94
C ILE A 33 -7.11 3.93 0.44
N THR A 34 -7.72 5.10 0.55
CA THR A 34 -7.77 5.86 1.81
C THR A 34 -8.84 5.36 2.78
N ASN A 35 -9.65 4.40 2.38
CA ASN A 35 -10.58 3.71 3.28
C ASN A 35 -9.90 2.45 3.83
N PRO A 36 -9.49 2.42 5.12
CA PRO A 36 -8.76 1.28 5.65
C PRO A 36 -9.54 -0.04 5.63
N ALA A 37 -10.87 0.00 5.58
CA ALA A 37 -11.68 -1.20 5.44
C ALA A 37 -11.42 -1.94 4.10
N ASN A 38 -10.92 -1.24 3.09
CA ASN A 38 -10.60 -1.83 1.79
C ASN A 38 -9.22 -2.49 1.75
N HIS A 39 -8.37 -2.28 2.76
CA HIS A 39 -7.00 -2.79 2.73
C HIS A 39 -6.96 -4.32 2.69
N SER A 40 -7.88 -5.00 3.38
CA SER A 40 -7.96 -6.46 3.33
C SER A 40 -8.38 -6.98 1.95
N LEU A 41 -9.13 -6.18 1.19
CA LEU A 41 -9.57 -6.55 -0.16
C LEU A 41 -8.44 -6.45 -1.18
N MET A 42 -7.59 -5.42 -1.06
CA MET A 42 -6.51 -5.16 -2.02
C MET A 42 -5.19 -5.82 -1.63
N ASP A 43 -5.04 -6.29 -0.40
CA ASP A 43 -3.77 -6.83 0.08
C ASP A 43 -3.34 -8.09 -0.67
N GLY A 44 -2.13 -8.06 -1.22
CA GLY A 44 -1.52 -9.18 -1.92
C GLY A 44 -0.62 -10.05 -1.05
N SER A 45 -0.34 -9.63 0.18
CA SER A 45 0.51 -10.40 1.11
C SER A 45 -0.24 -11.55 1.78
N GLY A 46 -1.57 -11.45 1.87
CA GLY A 46 -2.40 -12.38 2.63
C GLY A 46 -2.37 -12.15 4.14
N MET A 47 -1.65 -11.14 4.60
CA MET A 47 -1.48 -10.86 6.02
C MET A 47 -2.57 -9.96 6.61
N VAL A 48 -3.13 -9.06 5.80
CA VAL A 48 -4.13 -8.07 6.25
C VAL A 48 -5.52 -8.72 6.31
N LYS A 49 -6.14 -8.74 7.49
CA LYS A 49 -7.42 -9.39 7.74
C LYS A 49 -8.60 -8.44 7.98
N GLY A 50 -8.33 -7.17 8.26
CA GLY A 50 -9.38 -6.17 8.40
C GLY A 50 -8.98 -5.03 9.31
N VAL A 51 -9.77 -3.96 9.29
CA VAL A 51 -9.56 -2.80 10.16
C VAL A 51 -10.17 -3.07 11.54
N ILE A 52 -9.44 -2.68 12.59
CA ILE A 52 -9.94 -2.77 13.97
C ILE A 52 -10.42 -1.40 14.44
N LYS A 53 -9.66 -0.35 14.13
CA LYS A 53 -9.90 1.00 14.63
C LYS A 53 -9.38 2.02 13.62
N GLY A 54 -10.10 3.12 13.46
CA GLY A 54 -9.67 4.23 12.63
C GLY A 54 -10.86 4.89 11.92
N PRO A 55 -10.63 6.03 11.26
CA PRO A 55 -11.69 6.69 10.49
C PRO A 55 -12.04 5.90 9.23
N SER A 56 -13.24 6.13 8.69
CA SER A 56 -13.66 5.52 7.43
C SER A 56 -12.89 6.07 6.22
N GLN A 57 -12.37 7.29 6.32
CA GLN A 57 -11.47 7.90 5.34
C GLN A 57 -10.24 8.44 6.05
N LEU A 58 -9.07 8.03 5.59
CA LEU A 58 -7.81 8.48 6.15
C LEU A 58 -7.52 9.93 5.78
N TYR A 59 -6.78 10.62 6.63
CA TYR A 59 -6.34 12.00 6.46
C TYR A 59 -4.95 12.16 7.10
N LEU A 60 -4.27 13.27 6.88
CA LEU A 60 -2.95 13.51 7.46
C LEU A 60 -3.01 13.43 8.98
N GLY A 61 -2.15 12.60 9.57
CA GLY A 61 -2.10 12.37 11.02
C GLY A 61 -3.07 11.32 11.53
N ALA A 62 -3.98 10.79 10.68
CA ALA A 62 -4.93 9.77 11.10
C ALA A 62 -4.20 8.52 11.60
N LYS A 63 -4.68 7.98 12.71
CA LYS A 63 -4.19 6.73 13.27
C LYS A 63 -5.19 5.62 13.02
N PHE A 64 -4.70 4.44 12.65
CA PHE A 64 -5.58 3.29 12.43
C PHE A 64 -4.88 2.00 12.81
N GLY A 65 -5.68 1.02 13.22
CA GLY A 65 -5.22 -0.32 13.57
C GLY A 65 -5.73 -1.34 12.57
N MET A 66 -4.86 -2.26 12.20
CA MET A 66 -5.17 -3.30 11.23
C MET A 66 -4.96 -4.67 11.85
N ARG A 67 -5.96 -5.56 11.67
CA ARG A 67 -5.86 -6.96 12.08
C ARG A 67 -5.02 -7.70 11.05
N MET A 68 -3.96 -8.36 11.53
CA MET A 68 -2.99 -9.06 10.71
C MET A 68 -2.90 -10.52 11.13
N LYS A 69 -2.41 -11.37 10.23
CA LYS A 69 -2.09 -12.75 10.54
C LYS A 69 -0.86 -13.21 9.76
N LEU A 70 0.14 -13.66 10.48
CA LEU A 70 1.33 -14.31 9.92
C LEU A 70 1.61 -15.54 10.79
N GLY A 71 0.87 -16.64 10.54
CA GLY A 71 0.83 -17.78 11.43
C GLY A 71 0.03 -17.50 12.71
N ILE A 72 0.40 -16.44 13.43
CA ILE A 72 -0.24 -15.98 14.66
C ILE A 72 -0.97 -14.66 14.39
N PRO A 73 -2.21 -14.47 14.89
CA PRO A 73 -2.90 -13.18 14.76
C PRO A 73 -2.20 -12.08 15.56
N TYR A 74 -2.12 -10.88 14.98
CA TYR A 74 -1.58 -9.70 15.66
C TYR A 74 -2.25 -8.43 15.11
N VAL A 75 -1.99 -7.30 15.75
CA VAL A 75 -2.50 -5.99 15.35
C VAL A 75 -1.33 -5.09 15.04
N ILE A 76 -1.39 -4.40 13.90
CA ILE A 76 -0.41 -3.38 13.55
C ILE A 76 -1.07 -2.01 13.61
N LYS A 77 -0.40 -1.06 14.28
CA LYS A 77 -0.86 0.33 14.37
C LYS A 77 -0.07 1.19 13.39
N SER A 78 -0.77 2.08 12.72
CA SER A 78 -0.19 2.92 11.69
C SER A 78 -0.68 4.35 11.83
N GLN A 79 0.09 5.30 11.28
CA GLN A 79 -0.27 6.70 11.22
C GLN A 79 0.04 7.25 9.83
N VAL A 80 -0.89 8.02 9.28
CA VAL A 80 -0.69 8.70 8.00
C VAL A 80 0.31 9.83 8.19
N ILE A 81 1.42 9.77 7.46
CA ILE A 81 2.52 10.74 7.56
C ILE A 81 2.67 11.63 6.32
N GLU A 82 2.04 11.26 5.21
CA GLU A 82 2.03 12.04 3.98
C GLU A 82 0.65 11.94 3.35
N PHE A 83 0.10 13.06 2.90
CA PHE A 83 -1.24 13.09 2.31
C PHE A 83 -1.38 14.25 1.36
N GLN A 84 -1.68 13.96 0.10
CA GLN A 84 -2.14 14.93 -0.90
C GLN A 84 -3.35 14.32 -1.60
N GLU A 85 -4.49 14.96 -1.48
CA GLU A 85 -5.75 14.44 -2.03
C GLU A 85 -5.61 14.05 -3.50
N ASN A 86 -6.03 12.82 -3.81
CA ASN A 86 -5.98 12.21 -5.14
C ASN A 86 -4.57 12.02 -5.74
N LYS A 87 -3.51 12.20 -4.95
CA LYS A 87 -2.12 12.10 -5.43
C LYS A 87 -1.24 11.18 -4.60
N VAL A 88 -1.20 11.36 -3.29
CA VAL A 88 -0.27 10.63 -2.43
C VAL A 88 -0.92 10.31 -1.09
N ILE A 89 -0.72 9.08 -0.62
CA ILE A 89 -0.90 8.74 0.78
C ILE A 89 0.21 7.80 1.22
N ALA A 90 0.78 8.08 2.41
CA ALA A 90 1.76 7.19 3.04
C ALA A 90 1.43 7.04 4.51
N TRP A 91 1.60 5.82 5.01
CA TRP A 91 1.45 5.56 6.45
C TRP A 91 2.65 4.80 6.97
N GLN A 92 3.00 5.12 8.21
CA GLN A 92 4.11 4.52 8.93
C GLN A 92 3.58 3.58 9.99
N HIS A 93 4.11 2.36 9.98
CA HIS A 93 3.84 1.40 11.04
C HIS A 93 4.63 1.74 12.31
N LEU A 94 4.22 1.15 13.42
CA LEU A 94 4.86 1.37 14.72
C LEU A 94 6.37 1.12 14.70
N LEU A 95 6.85 0.20 13.88
CA LEU A 95 8.27 -0.13 13.75
C LEU A 95 9.00 0.69 12.67
N HIS A 96 8.37 1.79 12.23
CA HIS A 96 8.94 2.81 11.33
C HIS A 96 9.13 2.40 9.86
N ASN A 97 8.59 1.29 9.41
CA ASN A 97 8.50 1.03 7.98
C ASN A 97 7.30 1.76 7.38
N VAL A 98 7.43 2.22 6.14
CA VAL A 98 6.46 3.11 5.50
C VAL A 98 5.91 2.46 4.23
N TRP A 99 4.59 2.44 4.10
CA TRP A 99 3.87 2.12 2.87
C TRP A 99 3.41 3.41 2.23
N ARG A 100 3.61 3.55 0.91
CA ARG A 100 3.27 4.76 0.18
C ARG A 100 2.63 4.43 -1.16
N TYR A 101 1.54 5.09 -1.46
CA TYR A 101 0.85 5.04 -2.76
C TYR A 101 0.90 6.42 -3.39
N GLU A 102 1.41 6.48 -4.63
CA GLU A 102 1.44 7.70 -5.43
C GLU A 102 0.60 7.46 -6.68
N LEU A 103 -0.31 8.37 -6.96
CA LEU A 103 -1.20 8.34 -8.12
C LEU A 103 -0.77 9.42 -9.10
N THR A 104 -0.40 9.00 -10.31
CA THR A 104 -0.06 9.92 -11.40
C THR A 104 -1.15 9.83 -12.45
N GLU A 105 -1.93 10.89 -12.59
CA GLU A 105 -3.01 10.95 -13.57
C GLU A 105 -2.42 11.00 -14.98
N ILE A 106 -2.76 10.00 -15.81
CA ILE A 106 -2.36 9.95 -17.23
C ILE A 106 -3.41 10.68 -18.06
N ASP A 107 -4.68 10.39 -17.80
CA ASP A 107 -5.83 11.10 -18.34
C ASP A 107 -6.99 10.99 -17.34
N ALA A 108 -8.15 11.53 -17.69
CA ALA A 108 -9.30 11.58 -16.78
C ALA A 108 -9.78 10.20 -16.30
N ASN A 109 -9.45 9.15 -17.03
CA ASN A 109 -9.92 7.78 -16.75
C ASN A 109 -8.78 6.76 -16.59
N THR A 110 -7.54 7.23 -16.53
CA THR A 110 -6.38 6.34 -16.45
C THR A 110 -5.34 6.91 -15.47
N THR A 111 -4.89 6.08 -14.55
CA THR A 111 -3.96 6.48 -13.49
C THR A 111 -2.81 5.50 -13.38
N LEU A 112 -1.58 6.00 -13.29
CA LEU A 112 -0.43 5.20 -12.93
C LEU A 112 -0.36 5.16 -11.39
N VAL A 113 -0.43 3.96 -10.82
CA VAL A 113 -0.33 3.75 -9.37
C VAL A 113 1.04 3.21 -9.05
N THR A 114 1.80 3.94 -8.25
CA THR A 114 3.12 3.52 -7.77
C THR A 114 3.03 3.25 -6.27
N GLU A 115 3.31 2.02 -5.89
CA GLU A 115 3.39 1.61 -4.49
C GLU A 115 4.85 1.49 -4.09
N SER A 116 5.20 1.99 -2.92
CA SER A 116 6.54 1.83 -2.37
C SER A 116 6.50 1.39 -0.91
N TRP A 117 7.54 0.68 -0.52
CA TRP A 117 7.76 0.26 0.86
C TRP A 117 9.18 0.66 1.25
N ASP A 118 9.30 1.38 2.36
CA ASP A 118 10.57 1.91 2.85
C ASP A 118 10.84 1.37 4.26
N GLY A 119 11.81 0.47 4.36
CA GLY A 119 12.25 -0.10 5.63
C GLY A 119 13.58 0.46 6.13
N ARG A 120 14.14 1.50 5.47
CA ARG A 120 15.45 2.04 5.81
C ARG A 120 15.51 2.62 7.22
N ASN A 121 14.41 3.14 7.72
CA ASN A 121 14.30 3.71 9.06
C ASN A 121 13.63 2.75 10.05
N ALA A 122 13.51 1.48 9.70
CA ALA A 122 12.91 0.47 10.58
C ALA A 122 13.66 0.44 11.92
N ARG A 123 12.88 0.40 13.01
CA ARG A 123 13.41 0.48 14.38
C ARG A 123 14.35 -0.69 14.70
N TRP A 124 14.01 -1.88 14.20
CA TRP A 124 14.84 -3.07 14.36
C TRP A 124 15.11 -3.68 12.98
N LYS A 125 16.37 -3.65 12.53
CA LYS A 125 16.76 -4.11 11.19
C LYS A 125 16.45 -5.60 10.96
N TRP A 126 16.60 -6.45 11.98
CA TRP A 126 16.27 -7.86 11.84
C TRP A 126 14.81 -8.11 11.42
N TRP A 127 13.94 -7.20 11.76
CA TRP A 127 12.51 -7.25 11.38
C TRP A 127 12.30 -7.13 9.87
N VAL A 128 13.20 -6.46 9.16
CA VAL A 128 13.05 -6.16 7.73
C VAL A 128 14.13 -6.78 6.85
N ASP A 129 15.07 -7.52 7.43
CA ASP A 129 16.23 -8.06 6.70
C ASP A 129 15.85 -8.97 5.54
N ASP A 130 14.77 -9.74 5.65
CA ASP A 130 14.29 -10.64 4.61
C ASP A 130 13.20 -10.01 3.71
N SER A 131 12.92 -8.72 3.88
CA SER A 131 11.84 -8.05 3.14
C SER A 131 11.99 -8.16 1.62
N GLY A 132 13.21 -8.15 1.10
CA GLY A 132 13.48 -8.30 -0.33
C GLY A 132 12.96 -9.60 -0.92
N THR A 133 12.72 -10.63 -0.11
CA THR A 133 12.22 -11.92 -0.58
C THR A 133 10.70 -11.93 -0.79
N TRP A 134 9.96 -11.02 -0.16
CA TRP A 134 8.49 -11.07 -0.23
C TRP A 134 7.80 -9.74 -0.52
N VAL A 135 8.36 -8.60 -0.09
CA VAL A 135 7.69 -7.30 -0.24
C VAL A 135 7.44 -6.94 -1.71
N PRO A 136 8.41 -7.02 -2.64
CA PRO A 136 8.14 -6.68 -4.04
C PRO A 136 7.02 -7.53 -4.65
N LYS A 137 7.00 -8.81 -4.37
CA LYS A 137 5.96 -9.72 -4.86
C LYS A 137 4.60 -9.40 -4.27
N ALA A 138 4.55 -9.08 -2.96
CA ALA A 138 3.31 -8.70 -2.29
C ALA A 138 2.75 -7.40 -2.88
N MET A 139 3.60 -6.40 -3.13
CA MET A 139 3.19 -5.15 -3.77
C MET A 139 2.62 -5.40 -5.18
N ALA A 140 3.30 -6.20 -5.98
CA ALA A 140 2.82 -6.52 -7.32
C ALA A 140 1.44 -7.18 -7.28
N LYS A 141 1.23 -8.11 -6.36
CA LYS A 141 -0.09 -8.76 -6.18
C LYS A 141 -1.15 -7.77 -5.70
N THR A 142 -0.79 -6.88 -4.79
CA THR A 142 -1.71 -5.83 -4.31
C THR A 142 -2.18 -4.96 -5.47
N LEU A 143 -1.27 -4.52 -6.32
CA LEU A 143 -1.60 -3.67 -7.46
C LEU A 143 -2.48 -4.38 -8.49
N VAL A 144 -2.24 -5.65 -8.76
CA VAL A 144 -3.08 -6.46 -9.65
C VAL A 144 -4.49 -6.62 -9.06
N LYS A 145 -4.59 -6.89 -7.76
CA LYS A 145 -5.91 -6.96 -7.09
C LYS A 145 -6.64 -5.62 -7.14
N LEU A 146 -5.93 -4.52 -6.88
CA LEU A 146 -6.50 -3.18 -6.94
C LEU A 146 -7.05 -2.91 -8.34
N ASN A 147 -6.30 -3.26 -9.38
CA ASN A 147 -6.76 -3.13 -10.77
C ASN A 147 -8.06 -3.91 -11.01
N GLY A 148 -8.11 -5.17 -10.57
CA GLY A 148 -9.30 -6.00 -10.70
C GLY A 148 -10.52 -5.41 -9.99
N LEU A 149 -10.32 -4.87 -8.79
CA LEU A 149 -11.40 -4.24 -8.01
C LEU A 149 -11.94 -2.98 -8.68
N MET A 150 -11.10 -2.25 -9.42
CA MET A 150 -11.53 -1.04 -10.14
C MET A 150 -12.29 -1.37 -11.43
N GLN A 151 -12.10 -2.55 -12.01
CA GLN A 151 -12.78 -2.99 -13.24
C GLN A 151 -14.10 -3.71 -12.97
N GLY A 152 -14.33 -4.12 -11.75
CA GLY A 152 -15.55 -4.85 -11.35
C GLY A 152 -16.80 -4.03 -11.19
#